data_8f776368d5641c46ea361189faebe2f3
#
_entry.id   8f776368d5641c46ea361189faebe2f3
#
_cell.length_a   1.000
_cell.length_b   1.000
_cell.length_c   1.000
_cell.angle_alpha   90.00
_cell.angle_beta   90.00
_cell.angle_gamma   90.00
#
_symmetry.space_group_name_H-M   'P 1'
#
loop_
_entity.id
_entity.type
_entity.pdbx_description
1 polymer ?
#
loop_
_entity_poly.entity_id
_entity_poly.type
_entity_poly.pdbx_seq_one_letter_code
_entity_poly.pdbx_strand_id
1 'polypeptide(L)'
;MRTLLIITLLLCGAVFVGCKGTQARVMHRGEADKVGSSRAGAEVYNPMVRSAIDKLLARAASEPIQQVNYRGEQYYPSGKRKVCFIALENASAEELGDFKEHIKSAILEGISQSEQFEIVSDRAVTAGLRALSLRSDDLFMPENRRMFVSVMGQGGTPVNYLLFARITSGTTESNRDMQRDYKLSLELIDTETFVPIIESTPMRKEYNNSVKGKIGNWFKK
;
A
#
# COMPACT_ATOMS: atom_id res chain seq x y z
N MET A 1 1.47 -13.01 -68.71
CA MET A 1 2.31 -13.63 -67.67
C MET A 1 3.11 -12.63 -66.83
N ARG A 2 3.65 -11.51 -67.38
CA ARG A 2 4.42 -10.54 -66.60
C ARG A 2 3.58 -9.77 -65.55
N THR A 3 2.32 -9.41 -65.84
CA THR A 3 1.46 -8.72 -64.91
C THR A 3 1.00 -9.58 -63.70
N LEU A 4 0.83 -10.88 -63.90
CA LEU A 4 0.46 -11.80 -62.81
C LEU A 4 1.63 -11.97 -61.79
N LEU A 5 2.86 -11.94 -62.25
CA LEU A 5 4.05 -12.06 -61.37
C LEU A 5 4.26 -10.82 -60.48
N ILE A 6 3.89 -9.63 -60.93
CA ILE A 6 4.01 -8.38 -60.20
C ILE A 6 2.95 -8.33 -59.08
N ILE A 7 1.72 -8.81 -59.31
CA ILE A 7 0.67 -8.87 -58.30
C ILE A 7 1.00 -9.85 -57.19
N THR A 8 1.59 -11.00 -57.52
CA THR A 8 2.01 -12.00 -56.52
C THR A 8 3.15 -11.49 -55.63
N LEU A 9 4.08 -10.71 -56.22
CA LEU A 9 5.18 -10.10 -55.46
C LEU A 9 4.69 -9.00 -54.49
N LEU A 10 3.66 -8.26 -54.89
CA LEU A 10 3.05 -7.21 -54.03
C LEU A 10 2.23 -7.81 -52.87
N LEU A 11 1.58 -8.96 -53.09
CA LEU A 11 0.83 -9.64 -52.03
C LEU A 11 1.72 -10.31 -50.97
N CYS A 12 2.94 -10.79 -51.35
CA CYS A 12 3.90 -11.36 -50.41
C CYS A 12 4.57 -10.30 -49.49
N GLY A 13 4.60 -9.03 -49.92
CA GLY A 13 5.19 -7.94 -49.13
C GLY A 13 4.34 -7.45 -47.94
N ALA A 14 3.05 -7.80 -47.91
CA ALA A 14 2.13 -7.30 -46.86
C ALA A 14 2.06 -8.17 -45.59
N VAL A 15 2.75 -9.30 -45.50
CA VAL A 15 2.65 -10.25 -44.38
C VAL A 15 3.72 -10.05 -43.29
N PHE A 16 4.64 -9.09 -43.46
CA PHE A 16 5.57 -8.71 -42.38
C PHE A 16 5.00 -7.59 -41.51
N VAL A 17 3.74 -7.71 -41.06
CA VAL A 17 3.28 -6.99 -39.89
C VAL A 17 3.92 -7.68 -38.68
N GLY A 18 5.13 -7.22 -38.35
CA GLY A 18 5.94 -7.77 -37.29
C GLY A 18 5.15 -7.82 -35.98
N CYS A 19 5.09 -9.01 -35.38
CA CYS A 19 4.72 -9.17 -33.98
C CYS A 19 5.50 -8.15 -33.18
N LYS A 20 4.84 -7.17 -32.56
CA LYS A 20 5.47 -6.30 -31.58
C LYS A 20 5.89 -7.19 -30.40
N GLY A 21 7.13 -7.65 -30.45
CA GLY A 21 7.71 -8.39 -29.33
C GLY A 21 7.70 -7.50 -28.09
N THR A 22 7.23 -8.05 -26.98
CA THR A 22 7.34 -7.37 -25.69
C THR A 22 8.82 -7.28 -25.32
N GLN A 23 9.35 -6.06 -25.25
CA GLN A 23 10.71 -5.82 -24.76
C GLN A 23 10.63 -5.46 -23.28
N ALA A 24 11.28 -6.25 -22.43
CA ALA A 24 11.43 -5.98 -21.01
C ALA A 24 12.81 -5.40 -20.72
N ARG A 25 12.89 -4.43 -19.82
CA ARG A 25 14.14 -3.93 -19.24
C ARG A 25 13.95 -3.64 -17.75
N VAL A 26 15.03 -3.75 -17.00
CA VAL A 26 15.06 -3.30 -15.61
C VAL A 26 15.17 -1.78 -15.59
N MET A 27 14.29 -1.13 -14.84
CA MET A 27 14.32 0.33 -14.63
C MET A 27 15.37 0.69 -13.57
N HIS A 28 16.04 1.83 -13.72
CA HIS A 28 16.96 2.35 -12.72
C HIS A 28 16.18 2.97 -11.54
N ARG A 29 16.81 2.97 -10.34
CA ARG A 29 16.17 3.48 -9.10
C ARG A 29 15.70 4.94 -9.15
N GLY A 30 16.15 5.76 -10.05
CA GLY A 30 15.76 7.17 -10.19
C GLY A 30 14.75 7.43 -11.30
N GLU A 31 14.32 6.40 -12.03
CA GLU A 31 13.32 6.59 -13.09
C GLU A 31 11.93 6.71 -12.50
N ALA A 32 11.12 7.62 -13.08
CA ALA A 32 9.72 7.76 -12.69
C ALA A 32 8.92 6.48 -12.99
N ASP A 33 8.02 6.12 -12.07
CA ASP A 33 7.11 5.02 -12.28
C ASP A 33 6.26 5.20 -13.54
N LYS A 34 5.96 4.10 -14.21
CA LYS A 34 5.11 4.14 -15.40
C LYS A 34 3.67 4.40 -15.03
N VAL A 35 3.05 5.37 -15.71
CA VAL A 35 1.63 5.68 -15.50
C VAL A 35 0.79 4.66 -16.25
N GLY A 36 0.00 3.88 -15.50
CA GLY A 36 -0.98 2.95 -16.06
C GLY A 36 -2.13 3.66 -16.75
N SER A 37 -2.74 3.02 -17.76
CA SER A 37 -3.81 3.65 -18.56
C SER A 37 -5.22 3.49 -17.98
N SER A 38 -5.49 2.45 -17.18
CA SER A 38 -6.85 2.11 -16.72
C SER A 38 -6.97 1.82 -15.22
N ARG A 39 -5.85 1.57 -14.53
CA ARG A 39 -5.82 1.27 -13.10
C ARG A 39 -4.72 2.07 -12.41
N ALA A 40 -4.81 2.21 -11.08
CA ALA A 40 -3.70 2.69 -10.30
C ALA A 40 -2.56 1.66 -10.28
N GLY A 41 -1.35 2.17 -10.34
CA GLY A 41 -0.12 1.39 -10.27
C GLY A 41 0.86 1.99 -9.27
N ALA A 42 2.14 1.68 -9.45
CA ALA A 42 3.21 2.18 -8.60
C ALA A 42 3.23 3.70 -8.49
N GLU A 43 2.88 4.40 -9.57
CA GLU A 43 2.82 5.87 -9.64
C GLU A 43 1.82 6.50 -8.64
N VAL A 44 0.81 5.73 -8.22
CA VAL A 44 -0.17 6.15 -7.22
C VAL A 44 0.21 5.61 -5.84
N TYR A 45 0.49 4.31 -5.74
CA TYR A 45 0.66 3.65 -4.45
C TYR A 45 1.98 4.00 -3.76
N ASN A 46 3.10 4.07 -4.49
CA ASN A 46 4.42 4.31 -3.87
C ASN A 46 4.49 5.67 -3.14
N PRO A 47 4.15 6.82 -3.78
CA PRO A 47 4.20 8.10 -3.08
C PRO A 47 3.15 8.20 -1.97
N MET A 48 1.98 7.58 -2.15
CA MET A 48 0.91 7.57 -1.15
C MET A 48 1.33 6.83 0.12
N VAL A 49 1.92 5.63 -0.03
CA VAL A 49 2.41 4.82 1.10
C VAL A 49 3.52 5.55 1.84
N ARG A 50 4.54 6.06 1.12
CA ARG A 50 5.65 6.80 1.74
C ARG A 50 5.15 7.98 2.56
N SER A 51 4.32 8.83 1.96
CA SER A 51 3.77 10.00 2.66
C SER A 51 2.90 9.64 3.86
N ALA A 52 2.11 8.55 3.78
CA ALA A 52 1.27 8.11 4.90
C ALA A 52 2.11 7.62 6.08
N ILE A 53 3.18 6.86 5.82
CA ILE A 53 4.09 6.34 6.85
C ILE A 53 4.85 7.49 7.50
N ASP A 54 5.45 8.39 6.72
CA ASP A 54 6.21 9.53 7.24
C ASP A 54 5.38 10.36 8.22
N LYS A 55 4.12 10.66 7.85
CA LYS A 55 3.18 11.40 8.72
C LYS A 55 2.82 10.62 9.97
N LEU A 56 2.50 9.32 9.82
CA LEU A 56 2.11 8.48 10.94
C LEU A 56 3.24 8.36 11.96
N LEU A 57 4.46 8.05 11.51
CA LEU A 57 5.61 7.89 12.39
C LEU A 57 6.00 9.21 13.06
N ALA A 58 5.97 10.33 12.34
CA ALA A 58 6.23 11.65 12.91
C ALA A 58 5.24 11.99 14.03
N ARG A 59 3.95 11.71 13.82
CA ARG A 59 2.92 11.93 14.83
C ARG A 59 3.05 10.98 16.01
N ALA A 60 3.20 9.69 15.76
CA ALA A 60 3.37 8.70 16.81
C ALA A 60 4.65 8.93 17.63
N ALA A 61 5.72 9.46 17.02
CA ALA A 61 6.95 9.80 17.70
C ALA A 61 6.79 10.99 18.67
N SER A 62 5.87 11.93 18.35
CA SER A 62 5.61 13.10 19.19
C SER A 62 4.72 12.79 20.41
N GLU A 63 4.03 11.65 20.41
CA GLU A 63 3.20 11.26 21.54
C GLU A 63 4.07 10.57 22.62
N PRO A 64 4.12 11.09 23.84
CA PRO A 64 4.85 10.46 24.94
C PRO A 64 4.17 9.14 25.31
N ILE A 65 4.91 8.04 25.31
CA ILE A 65 4.43 6.79 25.91
C ILE A 65 4.51 6.97 27.41
N GLN A 66 3.37 7.10 28.06
CA GLN A 66 3.25 7.01 29.49
C GLN A 66 2.82 5.58 29.83
N GLN A 67 3.76 4.75 30.21
CA GLN A 67 3.43 3.47 30.83
C GLN A 67 3.40 3.63 32.34
N VAL A 68 2.37 3.11 32.96
CA VAL A 68 2.26 3.05 34.43
C VAL A 68 2.70 1.66 34.86
N ASN A 69 3.76 1.57 35.67
CA ASN A 69 4.17 0.29 36.22
C ASN A 69 3.12 -0.20 37.27
N TYR A 70 3.28 -1.45 37.72
CA TYR A 70 2.39 -2.05 38.71
C TYR A 70 2.35 -1.30 40.08
N ARG A 71 3.23 -0.30 40.27
CA ARG A 71 3.23 0.60 41.45
C ARG A 71 2.57 1.93 41.20
N GLY A 72 2.04 2.15 39.98
CA GLY A 72 1.43 3.43 39.60
C GLY A 72 2.44 4.54 39.25
N GLU A 73 3.74 4.20 39.11
CA GLU A 73 4.78 5.15 38.71
C GLU A 73 4.84 5.24 37.17
N GLN A 74 4.96 6.45 36.67
CA GLN A 74 5.15 6.69 35.22
C GLN A 74 6.53 6.17 34.80
N TYR A 75 6.55 5.37 33.76
CA TYR A 75 7.76 4.74 33.24
C TYR A 75 7.83 4.98 31.72
N TYR A 76 8.99 5.36 31.26
CA TYR A 76 9.26 5.50 29.82
C TYR A 76 10.08 4.29 29.37
N PRO A 77 9.52 3.36 28.58
CA PRO A 77 10.27 2.19 28.15
C PRO A 77 11.45 2.61 27.28
N SER A 78 12.61 2.07 27.61
CA SER A 78 13.80 2.20 26.77
C SER A 78 13.72 1.20 25.62
N GLY A 79 13.93 1.66 24.38
CA GLY A 79 13.95 0.80 23.21
C GLY A 79 12.95 1.21 22.13
N LYS A 80 12.98 0.48 21.01
CA LYS A 80 12.05 0.71 19.90
C LYS A 80 10.65 0.24 20.25
N ARG A 81 9.66 1.00 19.80
CA ARG A 81 8.23 0.69 19.97
C ARG A 81 7.83 -0.40 18.99
N LYS A 82 7.27 -1.49 19.47
CA LYS A 82 6.90 -2.65 18.66
C LYS A 82 5.53 -2.47 18.02
N VAL A 83 5.50 -2.55 16.69
CA VAL A 83 4.29 -2.40 15.87
C VAL A 83 3.93 -3.75 15.24
N CYS A 84 2.70 -4.21 15.48
CA CYS A 84 2.10 -5.33 14.76
C CYS A 84 1.29 -4.81 13.57
N PHE A 85 1.69 -5.16 12.35
CA PHE A 85 0.84 -4.98 11.19
C PHE A 85 -0.24 -6.06 11.17
N ILE A 86 -1.50 -5.67 11.19
CA ILE A 86 -2.64 -6.58 11.32
C ILE A 86 -3.30 -6.86 9.97
N ALA A 87 -3.68 -5.80 9.25
CA ALA A 87 -4.42 -5.95 8.00
C ALA A 87 -4.24 -4.77 7.05
N LEU A 88 -4.34 -5.07 5.74
CA LEU A 88 -4.58 -4.10 4.68
C LEU A 88 -5.95 -4.39 4.07
N GLU A 89 -6.91 -3.52 4.33
CA GLU A 89 -8.25 -3.58 3.75
C GLU A 89 -8.28 -2.82 2.43
N ASN A 90 -8.80 -3.47 1.39
CA ASN A 90 -9.11 -2.81 0.13
C ASN A 90 -10.61 -2.50 0.07
N ALA A 91 -10.97 -1.26 0.27
CA ALA A 91 -12.31 -0.70 0.10
C ALA A 91 -12.36 0.26 -1.11
N SER A 92 -11.43 0.12 -2.06
CA SER A 92 -11.43 0.87 -3.32
C SER A 92 -12.28 0.16 -4.37
N ALA A 93 -12.62 0.88 -5.45
CA ALA A 93 -13.32 0.32 -6.59
C ALA A 93 -12.46 -0.59 -7.48
N GLU A 94 -11.17 -0.72 -7.17
CA GLU A 94 -10.22 -1.52 -7.95
C GLU A 94 -9.67 -2.68 -7.13
N GLU A 95 -9.50 -3.83 -7.77
CA GLU A 95 -8.73 -4.93 -7.19
C GLU A 95 -7.24 -4.57 -7.17
N LEU A 96 -6.60 -4.70 -6.02
CA LEU A 96 -5.17 -4.41 -5.86
C LEU A 96 -4.28 -5.47 -6.52
N GLY A 97 -4.77 -6.71 -6.64
CA GLY A 97 -3.96 -7.82 -7.16
C GLY A 97 -2.65 -7.99 -6.36
N ASP A 98 -1.55 -8.03 -7.08
CA ASP A 98 -0.18 -8.12 -6.54
C ASP A 98 0.27 -6.84 -5.79
N PHE A 99 -0.35 -5.69 -6.07
CA PHE A 99 -0.07 -4.46 -5.32
C PHE A 99 -0.42 -4.56 -3.83
N LYS A 100 -1.31 -5.46 -3.42
CA LYS A 100 -1.64 -5.64 -2.00
C LYS A 100 -0.39 -6.00 -1.18
N GLU A 101 0.36 -6.99 -1.64
CA GLU A 101 1.59 -7.42 -0.96
C GLU A 101 2.72 -6.38 -1.13
N HIS A 102 2.78 -5.70 -2.26
CA HIS A 102 3.75 -4.61 -2.47
C HIS A 102 3.52 -3.45 -1.50
N ILE A 103 2.28 -2.99 -1.33
CA ILE A 103 1.91 -1.93 -0.39
C ILE A 103 2.22 -2.35 1.06
N LYS A 104 1.84 -3.58 1.44
CA LYS A 104 2.18 -4.13 2.75
C LYS A 104 3.70 -4.11 2.99
N SER A 105 4.47 -4.62 2.04
CA SER A 105 5.94 -4.65 2.14
C SER A 105 6.53 -3.25 2.27
N ALA A 106 6.04 -2.28 1.51
CA ALA A 106 6.48 -0.90 1.61
C ALA A 106 6.15 -0.25 2.97
N ILE A 107 4.99 -0.57 3.55
CA ILE A 107 4.63 -0.13 4.90
C ILE A 107 5.60 -0.72 5.93
N LEU A 108 5.84 -2.02 5.88
CA LEU A 108 6.74 -2.70 6.81
C LEU A 108 8.18 -2.18 6.69
N GLU A 109 8.65 -1.96 5.46
CA GLU A 109 9.98 -1.40 5.19
C GLU A 109 10.11 0.02 5.79
N GLY A 110 9.13 0.89 5.54
CA GLY A 110 9.17 2.26 6.05
C GLY A 110 9.20 2.32 7.58
N ILE A 111 8.44 1.45 8.27
CA ILE A 111 8.48 1.36 9.73
C ILE A 111 9.83 0.81 10.22
N SER A 112 10.37 -0.21 9.54
CA SER A 112 11.65 -0.84 9.91
C SER A 112 12.85 0.11 9.78
N GLN A 113 12.77 1.11 8.88
CA GLN A 113 13.78 2.14 8.72
C GLN A 113 13.75 3.19 9.84
N SER A 114 12.72 3.21 10.67
CA SER A 114 12.60 4.13 11.80
C SER A 114 13.56 3.76 12.92
N GLU A 115 14.14 4.79 13.56
CA GLU A 115 14.95 4.59 14.77
C GLU A 115 14.10 4.30 16.01
N GLN A 116 12.83 4.71 16.00
CA GLN A 116 11.93 4.64 17.16
C GLN A 116 10.96 3.46 17.13
N PHE A 117 10.78 2.83 15.97
CA PHE A 117 9.81 1.76 15.79
C PHE A 117 10.47 0.47 15.29
N GLU A 118 9.89 -0.65 15.65
CA GLU A 118 10.29 -2.00 15.24
C GLU A 118 9.05 -2.81 14.83
N ILE A 119 9.15 -3.54 13.73
CA ILE A 119 8.07 -4.42 13.27
C ILE A 119 8.14 -5.77 13.96
N VAL A 120 7.01 -6.19 14.50
CA VAL A 120 6.80 -7.59 14.94
C VAL A 120 6.62 -8.47 13.69
N SER A 121 7.33 -9.59 13.65
CA SER A 121 7.28 -10.47 12.47
C SER A 121 5.87 -11.01 12.20
N ASP A 122 5.51 -11.13 10.92
CA ASP A 122 4.23 -11.71 10.48
C ASP A 122 3.98 -13.11 11.07
N ARG A 123 5.05 -13.88 11.29
CA ARG A 123 4.95 -15.21 11.89
C ARG A 123 4.48 -15.14 13.33
N ALA A 124 4.99 -14.19 14.12
CA ALA A 124 4.57 -13.99 15.50
C ALA A 124 3.11 -13.50 15.56
N VAL A 125 2.73 -12.55 14.69
CA VAL A 125 1.34 -12.08 14.56
C VAL A 125 0.40 -13.23 14.22
N THR A 126 0.75 -14.04 13.23
CA THR A 126 -0.04 -15.20 12.81
C THR A 126 -0.14 -16.25 13.92
N ALA A 127 0.93 -16.49 14.66
CA ALA A 127 0.92 -17.42 15.79
C ALA A 127 -0.01 -16.93 16.91
N GLY A 128 0.04 -15.64 17.25
CA GLY A 128 -0.85 -15.03 18.23
C GLY A 128 -2.33 -15.13 17.86
N LEU A 129 -2.67 -14.83 16.59
CA LEU A 129 -4.03 -14.97 16.07
C LEU A 129 -4.52 -16.43 16.13
N ARG A 130 -3.67 -17.37 15.70
CA ARG A 130 -4.01 -18.81 15.74
C ARG A 130 -4.24 -19.33 17.16
N ALA A 131 -3.43 -18.88 18.12
CA ALA A 131 -3.59 -19.29 19.53
C ALA A 131 -4.97 -18.90 20.09
N LEU A 132 -5.59 -17.86 19.55
CA LEU A 132 -6.92 -17.38 19.92
C LEU A 132 -8.02 -17.87 18.98
N SER A 133 -7.68 -18.59 17.90
CA SER A 133 -8.60 -18.94 16.81
C SER A 133 -9.24 -17.69 16.16
N LEU A 134 -8.52 -16.57 16.14
CA LEU A 134 -8.97 -15.30 15.56
C LEU A 134 -8.41 -15.10 14.13
N ARG A 135 -9.16 -14.35 13.35
CA ARG A 135 -8.73 -13.77 12.07
C ARG A 135 -8.29 -12.32 12.30
N SER A 136 -7.53 -11.75 11.37
CA SER A 136 -7.12 -10.34 11.47
C SER A 136 -8.30 -9.37 11.57
N ASP A 137 -9.41 -9.68 10.90
CA ASP A 137 -10.63 -8.86 10.93
C ASP A 137 -11.33 -8.89 12.30
N ASP A 138 -11.16 -9.96 13.05
CA ASP A 138 -11.74 -10.06 14.40
C ASP A 138 -11.11 -9.07 15.39
N LEU A 139 -9.92 -8.54 15.07
CA LEU A 139 -9.25 -7.52 15.88
C LEU A 139 -9.86 -6.11 15.74
N PHE A 140 -10.88 -5.91 14.89
CA PHE A 140 -11.70 -4.70 14.96
C PHE A 140 -12.54 -4.64 16.25
N MET A 141 -12.80 -5.78 16.90
CA MET A 141 -13.48 -5.85 18.19
C MET A 141 -12.50 -5.56 19.34
N PRO A 142 -12.81 -4.59 20.24
CA PRO A 142 -11.90 -4.21 21.33
C PRO A 142 -11.51 -5.38 22.26
N GLU A 143 -12.41 -6.30 22.51
CA GLU A 143 -12.18 -7.47 23.37
C GLU A 143 -11.13 -8.38 22.77
N ASN A 144 -11.21 -8.65 21.47
CA ASN A 144 -10.27 -9.48 20.74
C ASN A 144 -8.87 -8.84 20.70
N ARG A 145 -8.80 -7.51 20.57
CA ARG A 145 -7.52 -6.79 20.65
C ARG A 145 -6.83 -7.00 21.99
N ARG A 146 -7.59 -6.87 23.11
CA ARG A 146 -7.04 -7.10 24.46
C ARG A 146 -6.52 -8.51 24.62
N MET A 147 -7.29 -9.50 24.18
CA MET A 147 -6.85 -10.90 24.23
C MET A 147 -5.59 -11.14 23.40
N PHE A 148 -5.55 -10.60 22.19
CA PHE A 148 -4.39 -10.72 21.29
C PHE A 148 -3.13 -10.11 21.91
N VAL A 149 -3.20 -8.88 22.41
CA VAL A 149 -2.08 -8.19 23.07
C VAL A 149 -1.58 -8.98 24.27
N SER A 150 -2.50 -9.53 25.08
CA SER A 150 -2.16 -10.39 26.24
C SER A 150 -1.39 -11.63 25.81
N VAL A 151 -1.87 -12.35 24.78
CA VAL A 151 -1.21 -13.56 24.26
C VAL A 151 0.16 -13.23 23.68
N MET A 152 0.29 -12.15 22.94
CA MET A 152 1.59 -11.70 22.41
C MET A 152 2.59 -11.41 23.52
N GLY A 153 2.15 -10.73 24.58
CA GLY A 153 2.99 -10.44 25.75
C GLY A 153 3.44 -11.72 26.49
N GLN A 154 2.53 -12.67 26.71
CA GLN A 154 2.83 -13.97 27.32
C GLN A 154 3.80 -14.80 26.46
N GLY A 155 3.70 -14.69 25.14
CA GLY A 155 4.62 -15.31 24.18
C GLY A 155 6.00 -14.63 24.08
N GLY A 156 6.30 -13.67 24.96
CA GLY A 156 7.58 -12.95 24.97
C GLY A 156 7.73 -11.88 23.88
N THR A 157 6.67 -11.55 23.19
CA THR A 157 6.63 -10.51 22.14
C THR A 157 5.66 -9.41 22.54
N PRO A 158 5.99 -8.55 23.52
CA PRO A 158 5.12 -7.43 23.87
C PRO A 158 4.94 -6.49 22.68
N VAL A 159 3.74 -5.96 22.51
CA VAL A 159 3.35 -5.11 21.39
C VAL A 159 2.91 -3.78 21.95
N ASN A 160 3.39 -2.67 21.36
CA ASN A 160 2.97 -1.32 21.74
C ASN A 160 1.85 -0.79 20.84
N TYR A 161 1.84 -1.20 19.57
CA TYR A 161 0.87 -0.71 18.60
C TYR A 161 0.34 -1.81 17.69
N LEU A 162 -0.94 -1.71 17.35
CA LEU A 162 -1.58 -2.45 16.27
C LEU A 162 -1.78 -1.51 15.09
N LEU A 163 -1.31 -1.89 13.90
CA LEU A 163 -1.41 -1.10 12.67
C LEU A 163 -2.39 -1.73 11.71
N PHE A 164 -3.39 -0.97 11.33
CA PHE A 164 -4.34 -1.26 10.26
C PHE A 164 -4.14 -0.28 9.11
N ALA A 165 -4.26 -0.78 7.90
CA ALA A 165 -4.21 0.02 6.69
C ALA A 165 -5.50 -0.16 5.89
N ARG A 166 -6.02 0.92 5.29
CA ARG A 166 -7.21 0.89 4.46
C ARG A 166 -7.04 1.76 3.24
N ILE A 167 -7.35 1.20 2.06
CA ILE A 167 -7.37 1.94 0.80
C ILE A 167 -8.82 2.15 0.40
N THR A 168 -9.16 3.38 0.08
CA THR A 168 -10.47 3.76 -0.48
C THR A 168 -10.27 4.49 -1.80
N SER A 169 -11.29 4.53 -2.65
CA SER A 169 -11.32 5.39 -3.83
C SER A 169 -12.69 6.00 -4.05
N GLY A 170 -12.69 7.20 -4.66
CA GLY A 170 -13.87 7.88 -5.17
C GLY A 170 -13.68 8.19 -6.64
N THR A 171 -14.73 8.07 -7.46
CA THR A 171 -14.68 8.37 -8.90
C THR A 171 -15.59 9.53 -9.22
N THR A 172 -15.08 10.49 -10.01
CA THR A 172 -15.84 11.60 -10.57
C THR A 172 -15.72 11.53 -12.09
N GLU A 173 -16.86 11.51 -12.77
CA GLU A 173 -16.93 11.46 -14.22
C GLU A 173 -17.43 12.80 -14.75
N SER A 174 -16.77 13.32 -15.79
CA SER A 174 -17.16 14.54 -16.50
C SER A 174 -16.96 14.35 -17.99
N ASN A 175 -18.06 14.22 -18.75
CA ASN A 175 -18.08 13.99 -20.19
C ASN A 175 -17.24 12.76 -20.61
N ARG A 176 -15.98 12.97 -21.02
CA ARG A 176 -15.04 11.92 -21.46
C ARG A 176 -13.85 11.74 -20.53
N ASP A 177 -13.79 12.53 -19.49
CA ASP A 177 -12.71 12.50 -18.53
C ASP A 177 -13.21 11.89 -17.23
N MET A 178 -12.38 11.05 -16.62
CA MET A 178 -12.65 10.44 -15.34
C MET A 178 -11.51 10.76 -14.39
N GLN A 179 -11.85 11.25 -13.22
CA GLN A 179 -10.91 11.42 -12.12
C GLN A 179 -11.18 10.37 -11.07
N ARG A 180 -10.13 9.76 -10.56
CA ARG A 180 -10.22 8.88 -9.40
C ARG A 180 -9.32 9.36 -8.29
N ASP A 181 -9.92 9.58 -7.14
CA ASP A 181 -9.25 9.97 -5.91
C ASP A 181 -9.03 8.71 -5.07
N TYR A 182 -7.77 8.41 -4.77
CA TYR A 182 -7.37 7.32 -3.88
C TYR A 182 -6.99 7.91 -2.53
N LYS A 183 -7.23 7.14 -1.46
CA LYS A 183 -6.79 7.52 -0.12
C LYS A 183 -6.30 6.28 0.61
N LEU A 184 -5.07 6.32 1.08
CA LEU A 184 -4.54 5.37 2.05
C LEU A 184 -4.69 5.97 3.45
N SER A 185 -5.38 5.27 4.31
CA SER A 185 -5.49 5.57 5.74
C SER A 185 -4.71 4.52 6.52
N LEU A 186 -3.85 4.98 7.43
CA LEU A 186 -3.12 4.17 8.39
C LEU A 186 -3.67 4.48 9.77
N GLU A 187 -4.09 3.47 10.50
CA GLU A 187 -4.60 3.55 11.86
C GLU A 187 -3.67 2.78 12.78
N LEU A 188 -2.97 3.50 13.64
CA LEU A 188 -2.05 2.97 14.64
C LEU A 188 -2.72 3.05 16.01
N ILE A 189 -3.10 1.89 16.56
CA ILE A 189 -3.82 1.80 17.83
C ILE A 189 -2.82 1.48 18.94
N ASP A 190 -2.71 2.36 19.91
CA ASP A 190 -1.96 2.13 21.15
C ASP A 190 -2.59 0.95 21.93
N THR A 191 -1.78 -0.01 22.38
CA THR A 191 -2.27 -1.23 23.02
C THR A 191 -2.64 -1.07 24.49
N GLU A 192 -2.27 0.03 25.11
CA GLU A 192 -2.61 0.33 26.52
C GLU A 192 -3.88 1.17 26.60
N THR A 193 -3.90 2.28 25.85
CA THR A 193 -5.00 3.23 25.88
C THR A 193 -6.12 2.89 24.90
N PHE A 194 -5.82 2.08 23.87
CA PHE A 194 -6.66 1.80 22.71
C PHE A 194 -7.09 3.05 21.93
N VAL A 195 -6.36 4.15 22.09
CA VAL A 195 -6.58 5.38 21.33
C VAL A 195 -5.89 5.25 19.96
N PRO A 196 -6.60 5.49 18.85
CA PRO A 196 -6.02 5.42 17.52
C PRO A 196 -5.32 6.73 17.14
N ILE A 197 -4.16 6.61 16.51
CA ILE A 197 -3.52 7.66 15.72
C ILE A 197 -3.87 7.36 14.27
N ILE A 198 -4.59 8.26 13.61
CA ILE A 198 -5.03 8.06 12.22
C ILE A 198 -4.37 9.10 11.33
N GLU A 199 -3.66 8.61 10.30
CA GLU A 199 -3.11 9.44 9.25
C GLU A 199 -3.61 8.98 7.88
N SER A 200 -3.85 9.94 7.00
CA SER A 200 -4.35 9.65 5.66
C SER A 200 -3.61 10.46 4.61
N THR A 201 -3.34 9.81 3.49
CA THR A 201 -2.72 10.47 2.34
C THR A 201 -3.60 10.25 1.11
N PRO A 202 -4.12 11.33 0.52
CA PRO A 202 -4.83 11.25 -0.74
C PRO A 202 -3.86 11.27 -1.93
N MET A 203 -4.28 10.63 -3.02
CA MET A 203 -3.64 10.70 -4.33
C MET A 203 -4.71 10.78 -5.40
N ARG A 204 -4.50 11.60 -6.41
CA ARG A 204 -5.47 11.82 -7.49
C ARG A 204 -4.89 11.38 -8.82
N LYS A 205 -5.68 10.68 -9.61
CA LYS A 205 -5.34 10.28 -10.97
C LYS A 205 -6.45 10.66 -11.94
N GLU A 206 -6.08 11.28 -13.04
CA GLU A 206 -6.97 11.62 -14.15
C GLU A 206 -6.84 10.58 -15.27
N TYR A 207 -7.98 10.21 -15.81
CA TYR A 207 -8.10 9.28 -16.94
C TYR A 207 -8.81 10.03 -18.08
N ASN A 208 -8.09 10.26 -19.17
CA ASN A 208 -8.64 10.94 -20.35
C ASN A 208 -8.91 9.93 -21.46
N ASN A 209 -10.19 9.76 -21.81
CA ASN A 209 -10.65 8.84 -22.86
C ASN A 209 -10.74 9.52 -24.24
N SER A 210 -10.30 10.78 -24.39
CA SER A 210 -10.37 11.49 -25.68
C SER A 210 -9.30 11.00 -26.65
N VAL A 211 -9.66 10.99 -27.94
CA VAL A 211 -8.70 10.70 -29.03
C VAL A 211 -7.55 11.71 -29.04
N LYS A 212 -7.81 12.97 -28.62
CA LYS A 212 -6.79 14.02 -28.48
C LYS A 212 -5.76 13.72 -27.38
N GLY A 213 -6.16 13.04 -26.28
CA GLY A 213 -5.22 12.63 -25.23
C GLY A 213 -4.19 11.62 -25.71
N LYS A 214 -4.54 10.77 -26.68
CA LYS A 214 -3.59 9.84 -27.31
C LYS A 214 -2.54 10.55 -28.16
N ILE A 215 -2.91 11.65 -28.81
CA ILE A 215 -2.01 12.44 -29.68
C ILE A 215 -1.14 13.39 -28.84
N GLY A 216 -1.69 14.01 -27.79
CA GLY A 216 -0.96 14.96 -26.93
C GLY A 216 0.21 14.34 -26.16
N ASN A 217 0.13 13.05 -25.79
CA ASN A 217 1.24 12.34 -25.18
C ASN A 217 2.33 11.91 -26.17
N TRP A 218 2.05 11.97 -27.46
CA TRP A 218 3.05 11.64 -28.51
C TRP A 218 4.03 12.81 -28.76
N PHE A 219 3.59 14.04 -28.50
CA PHE A 219 4.38 15.27 -28.69
C PHE A 219 5.09 15.75 -27.41
N LYS A 220 4.93 15.08 -26.26
CA LYS A 220 5.62 15.42 -25.00
C LYS A 220 6.85 14.57 -24.69
N LYS A 221 7.37 13.85 -25.70
CA LYS A 221 8.66 13.12 -25.59
C LYS A 221 9.78 13.92 -26.25
#